data_e541c4982bc951cced3cca8a840db339
#
_entry.id   e541c4982bc951cced3cca8a840db339
#
_cell.length_a   1.000
_cell.length_b   1.000
_cell.length_c   1.000
_cell.angle_alpha   90.00
_cell.angle_beta   90.00
_cell.angle_gamma   90.00
#
_symmetry.space_group_name_H-M   'P 1'
#
loop_
_entity.id
_entity.type
_entity.pdbx_description
1 polymer ?
#
loop_
_entity_poly.entity_id
_entity_poly.type
_entity_poly.pdbx_seq_one_letter_code
_entity_poly.pdbx_strand_id
1 'polypeptide(L)'
;MNQQELTFGQKAVGLLFNPSGEDNVTKTKQLMAEAIDLLEKDHTEKTDNGNMMSSWTRNIFRTAAFNAIITAQMALVKYLTWKD
;
A
#
# COMPACT_ATOMS: atom_id res chain seq x y z
N MET A 1 -25.90 -7.69 2.98
CA MET A 1 -24.79 -7.97 3.19
C MET A 1 -23.85 -6.99 2.96
N ASN A 2 -23.03 -6.84 3.71
CA ASN A 2 -22.21 -5.85 3.62
C ASN A 2 -20.95 -6.20 3.16
N GLN A 3 -20.60 -5.82 2.04
CA GLN A 3 -19.34 -5.95 1.62
C GLN A 3 -18.62 -4.81 1.97
N GLN A 4 -17.62 -4.95 2.73
CA GLN A 4 -16.78 -3.90 3.08
C GLN A 4 -15.99 -3.54 1.90
N GLU A 5 -16.01 -2.31 1.51
CA GLU A 5 -15.24 -1.84 0.42
C GLU A 5 -13.82 -1.69 0.81
N LEU A 6 -12.93 -2.24 0.04
CA LEU A 6 -11.52 -2.13 0.33
C LEU A 6 -10.96 -0.80 -0.14
N THR A 7 -10.00 -0.28 0.59
CA THR A 7 -9.32 0.95 0.20
C THR A 7 -8.37 0.67 -0.95
N PHE A 8 -7.87 1.72 -1.56
CA PHE A 8 -6.90 1.59 -2.63
C PHE A 8 -5.66 0.81 -2.14
N GLY A 9 -5.16 1.14 -0.96
CA GLY A 9 -4.00 0.44 -0.41
C GLY A 9 -4.27 -1.02 -0.16
N GLN A 10 -5.44 -1.33 0.36
CA GLN A 10 -5.81 -2.72 0.63
C GLN A 10 -5.88 -3.53 -0.68
N LYS A 11 -6.39 -2.91 -1.74
CA LYS A 11 -6.42 -3.58 -3.03
C LYS A 11 -5.02 -3.76 -3.58
N ALA A 12 -4.19 -2.73 -3.44
CA ALA A 12 -2.83 -2.75 -3.99
C ALA A 12 -1.98 -3.86 -3.39
N VAL A 13 -2.15 -4.14 -2.11
CA VAL A 13 -1.37 -5.18 -1.46
C VAL A 13 -2.04 -6.56 -1.51
N GLY A 14 -3.25 -6.65 -2.07
CA GLY A 14 -3.98 -7.91 -2.11
C GLY A 14 -4.34 -8.38 -0.71
N LEU A 15 -4.95 -7.52 0.08
CA LEU A 15 -5.20 -7.78 1.49
C LEU A 15 -5.91 -9.11 1.75
N LEU A 16 -6.86 -9.45 0.93
CA LEU A 16 -7.65 -10.65 1.15
C LEU A 16 -6.97 -11.92 0.62
N PHE A 17 -5.85 -11.75 -0.09
CA PHE A 17 -5.18 -12.91 -0.64
C PHE A 17 -4.11 -13.38 0.34
N ASN A 18 -4.40 -14.42 1.08
CA ASN A 18 -3.45 -14.97 2.05
C ASN A 18 -3.60 -16.49 2.08
N PRO A 19 -3.07 -17.16 1.07
CA PRO A 19 -3.20 -18.62 0.97
C PRO A 19 -2.50 -19.37 2.10
N SER A 20 -1.54 -18.73 2.76
CA SER A 20 -0.82 -19.40 3.83
C SER A 20 -1.63 -19.49 5.12
N GLY A 21 -2.62 -18.60 5.29
CA GLY A 21 -3.35 -18.49 6.53
C GLY A 21 -2.57 -17.93 7.69
N GLU A 22 -1.36 -17.41 7.41
CA GLU A 22 -0.50 -16.88 8.45
C GLU A 22 -0.99 -15.49 8.85
N ASP A 23 -1.31 -15.28 10.11
CA ASP A 23 -1.82 -13.99 10.61
C ASP A 23 -0.88 -12.84 10.36
N ASN A 24 0.41 -13.08 10.46
CA ASN A 24 1.37 -12.02 10.26
C ASN A 24 1.42 -11.53 8.80
N VAL A 25 1.02 -12.38 7.86
CA VAL A 25 0.92 -11.96 6.47
C VAL A 25 -0.19 -10.91 6.35
N THR A 26 -1.35 -11.15 6.94
CA THR A 26 -2.44 -10.21 6.90
C THR A 26 -2.06 -8.91 7.61
N LYS A 27 -1.37 -9.01 8.75
CA LYS A 27 -0.94 -7.81 9.48
C LYS A 27 0.04 -6.99 8.66
N THR A 28 0.99 -7.65 8.00
CA THR A 28 1.95 -6.96 7.16
C THR A 28 1.24 -6.24 6.02
N LYS A 29 0.33 -6.92 5.37
CA LYS A 29 -0.40 -6.32 4.27
C LYS A 29 -1.22 -5.13 4.73
N GLN A 30 -1.83 -5.23 5.91
CA GLN A 30 -2.63 -4.12 6.42
C GLN A 30 -1.75 -2.90 6.72
N LEU A 31 -0.57 -3.10 7.29
CA LEU A 31 0.32 -1.98 7.58
C LEU A 31 0.80 -1.32 6.28
N MET A 32 1.11 -2.12 5.27
CA MET A 32 1.55 -1.57 4.00
C MET A 32 0.40 -0.85 3.30
N ALA A 33 -0.83 -1.39 3.44
CA ALA A 33 -2.00 -0.75 2.85
C ALA A 33 -2.23 0.62 3.48
N GLU A 34 -2.03 0.73 4.79
CA GLU A 34 -2.21 2.01 5.47
C GLU A 34 -1.18 3.03 5.00
N ALA A 35 0.04 2.59 4.77
CA ALA A 35 1.07 3.49 4.25
C ALA A 35 0.71 3.99 2.85
N ILE A 36 0.20 3.11 2.00
CA ILE A 36 -0.21 3.48 0.66
C ILE A 36 -1.39 4.45 0.70
N ASP A 37 -2.36 4.18 1.58
CA ASP A 37 -3.52 5.03 1.70
C ASP A 37 -3.13 6.44 2.17
N LEU A 38 -2.16 6.52 3.09
CA LEU A 38 -1.67 7.80 3.56
C LEU A 38 -0.99 8.57 2.42
N LEU A 39 -0.19 7.88 1.64
CA LEU A 39 0.49 8.49 0.52
C LEU A 39 -0.51 9.06 -0.49
N GLU A 40 -1.55 8.30 -0.80
CA GLU A 40 -2.55 8.74 -1.75
C GLU A 40 -3.40 9.89 -1.21
N LYS A 41 -3.71 9.84 0.08
CA LYS A 41 -4.48 10.90 0.70
C LYS A 41 -3.72 12.20 0.66
N ASP A 42 -2.45 12.16 1.02
CA ASP A 42 -1.61 13.35 1.02
C ASP A 42 -1.49 13.93 -0.40
N HIS A 43 -1.32 13.06 -1.38
CA HIS A 43 -1.19 13.49 -2.77
C HIS A 43 -2.47 14.17 -3.24
N THR A 44 -3.61 13.56 -2.95
CA THR A 44 -4.90 14.11 -3.34
C THR A 44 -5.14 15.46 -2.69
N GLU A 45 -4.86 15.57 -1.41
CA GLU A 45 -5.07 16.83 -0.70
C GLU A 45 -4.24 17.95 -1.28
N LYS A 46 -2.99 17.65 -1.60
CA LYS A 46 -2.11 18.69 -2.12
C LYS A 46 -2.45 19.09 -3.54
N THR A 47 -2.93 18.14 -4.31
CA THR A 47 -3.31 18.42 -5.69
C THR A 47 -4.62 19.17 -5.74
N ASP A 48 -5.60 18.73 -4.96
CA ASP A 48 -6.92 19.34 -4.99
C ASP A 48 -6.94 20.76 -4.46
N ASN A 49 -6.00 21.12 -3.65
CA ASN A 49 -5.99 22.47 -3.11
C ASN A 49 -5.41 23.45 -4.11
N GLY A 50 -5.07 23.01 -5.28
CA GLY A 50 -4.57 23.88 -6.28
C GLY A 50 -3.24 24.43 -5.97
N ASN A 51 -2.70 24.06 -4.88
CA ASN A 51 -1.54 24.56 -4.44
C ASN A 51 -0.45 24.02 -5.10
N MET A 52 -0.50 23.08 -5.85
CA MET A 52 0.54 22.54 -6.31
C MET A 52 0.31 21.86 -7.42
N MET A 53 0.83 22.26 -8.30
CA MET A 53 1.17 21.56 -9.27
C MET A 53 1.97 20.61 -8.76
N SER A 54 1.61 19.38 -8.78
CA SER A 54 2.48 18.44 -8.39
C SER A 54 3.69 18.58 -9.20
N SER A 55 4.70 18.93 -8.62
CA SER A 55 5.91 19.06 -9.31
C SER A 55 6.29 17.70 -9.81
N TRP A 56 7.02 17.66 -10.85
CA TRP A 56 7.49 16.45 -11.43
C TRP A 56 8.32 15.68 -10.43
N THR A 57 9.18 16.35 -9.70
CA THR A 57 10.03 15.75 -8.69
C THR A 57 9.18 15.08 -7.61
N ARG A 58 8.12 15.75 -7.20
CA ARG A 58 7.25 15.20 -6.17
C ARG A 58 6.58 13.92 -6.67
N ASN A 59 6.15 13.89 -7.92
CA ASN A 59 5.55 12.70 -8.49
C ASN A 59 6.52 11.54 -8.60
N ILE A 60 7.80 11.82 -8.86
CA ILE A 60 8.81 10.79 -8.92
C ILE A 60 8.95 10.14 -7.55
N PHE A 61 8.99 10.94 -6.48
CA PHE A 61 9.10 10.39 -5.14
C PHE A 61 7.83 9.62 -4.72
N ARG A 62 6.67 10.09 -5.14
CA ARG A 62 5.45 9.38 -4.86
C ARG A 62 5.45 8.00 -5.51
N THR A 63 5.84 7.92 -6.75
CA THR A 63 5.90 6.67 -7.48
C THR A 63 6.95 5.73 -6.88
N ALA A 64 8.11 6.28 -6.50
CA ALA A 64 9.16 5.49 -5.90
C ALA A 64 8.70 4.92 -4.55
N ALA A 65 8.01 5.73 -3.76
CA ALA A 65 7.51 5.27 -2.46
C ALA A 65 6.49 4.17 -2.63
N PHE A 66 5.57 4.33 -3.56
CA PHE A 66 4.55 3.32 -3.81
C PHE A 66 5.21 2.00 -4.21
N ASN A 67 6.14 2.06 -5.15
CA ASN A 67 6.83 0.86 -5.62
C ASN A 67 7.65 0.20 -4.50
N ALA A 68 8.28 1.02 -3.67
CA ALA A 68 9.08 0.49 -2.56
C ALA A 68 8.19 -0.22 -1.54
N ILE A 69 7.00 0.32 -1.27
CA ILE A 69 6.08 -0.30 -0.34
C ILE A 69 5.61 -1.66 -0.88
N ILE A 70 5.28 -1.71 -2.16
CA ILE A 70 4.87 -2.97 -2.78
C ILE A 70 5.99 -4.00 -2.73
N THR A 71 7.22 -3.58 -3.03
CA THR A 71 8.37 -4.48 -3.00
C THR A 71 8.62 -4.96 -1.58
N ALA A 72 8.55 -4.07 -0.60
CA ALA A 72 8.76 -4.44 0.79
C ALA A 72 7.70 -5.42 1.27
N GLN A 73 6.45 -5.21 0.87
CA GLN A 73 5.38 -6.08 1.27
C GLN A 73 5.61 -7.49 0.71
N MET A 74 6.04 -7.58 -0.53
CA MET A 74 6.31 -8.88 -1.14
C MET A 74 7.46 -9.60 -0.44
N ALA A 75 8.51 -8.87 -0.10
CA ALA A 75 9.65 -9.45 0.59
C ALA A 75 9.29 -9.90 2.00
N LEU A 76 8.48 -9.11 2.70
CA LEU A 76 8.06 -9.48 4.05
C LEU A 76 7.18 -10.72 4.04
N VAL A 77 6.27 -10.81 3.08
CA VAL A 77 5.43 -12.00 2.95
C VAL A 77 6.29 -13.22 2.66
N LYS A 78 7.29 -13.07 1.80
CA LYS A 78 8.18 -14.16 1.47
C LYS A 78 8.94 -14.62 2.71
N TYR A 79 9.41 -13.68 3.52
CA TYR A 79 10.11 -14.00 4.76
C TYR A 79 9.18 -14.75 5.71
N LEU A 80 7.95 -14.27 5.88
CA LEU A 80 7.02 -14.85 6.84
C LEU A 80 6.57 -16.25 6.44
N THR A 81 6.54 -16.54 5.17
CA THR A 81 6.05 -17.81 4.68
C THR A 81 7.14 -18.76 4.18
N TRP A 82 8.41 -18.36 4.31
CA TRP A 82 9.51 -19.15 3.80
C TRP A 82 9.66 -20.43 4.61
N LYS A 83 9.90 -21.53 3.92
CA LYS A 83 10.15 -22.80 4.58
C LYS A 83 11.38 -23.38 3.99
N ASP A 84 12.32 -23.79 4.81
CA ASP A 84 13.55 -24.39 4.34
C ASP A 84 13.37 -25.82 3.87
#